data_5e61a51c365672c44e3e9d0b49ab1df9
#
_entry.id   5e61a51c365672c44e3e9d0b49ab1df9
#
_cell.length_a   1.000
_cell.length_b   1.000
_cell.length_c   1.000
_cell.angle_alpha   90.00
_cell.angle_beta   90.00
_cell.angle_gamma   90.00
#
_symmetry.space_group_name_H-M   'P 1'
#
loop_
_entity.id
_entity.type
_entity.pdbx_description
1 polymer ?
#
loop_
_entity_poly.entity_id
_entity_poly.type
_entity_poly.pdbx_seq_one_letter_code
_entity_poly.pdbx_strand_id
1 'polypeptide(L)'
;MKLLKIGVLFLVILGLAVNASAGTLDEVKARGYLKAGVNGDLFGFGKPDEKGVWRGLDVDTARAIAVAIFNDPEAVKFTPLTAKTRFTALQSAEIDVLTRNCTITLSRETALGLDFCQVNYYDGQGFLVPKSLGVKSARELDGATVCVLPGTTTEQNVADYFRANNMEMNTVVIESTADLAKAFFAGRCDCLTSDASQLAGTRAVAPN
;
A
#
# COMPACT_ATOMS: atom_id res chain seq x y z
N MET A 1 -62.62 -8.56 6.64
CA MET A 1 -61.37 -9.06 7.27
C MET A 1 -60.35 -9.63 6.29
N LYS A 2 -60.72 -10.35 5.23
CA LYS A 2 -59.73 -10.88 4.25
C LYS A 2 -59.06 -9.80 3.39
N LEU A 3 -59.75 -8.76 2.95
CA LEU A 3 -59.24 -7.64 2.18
C LEU A 3 -58.24 -6.76 2.99
N LEU A 4 -58.51 -6.58 4.28
CA LEU A 4 -57.61 -5.83 5.17
C LEU A 4 -56.25 -6.56 5.40
N LYS A 5 -56.28 -7.91 5.46
CA LYS A 5 -55.05 -8.71 5.60
C LYS A 5 -54.20 -8.71 4.33
N ILE A 6 -54.83 -8.66 3.14
CA ILE A 6 -54.09 -8.55 1.87
C ILE A 6 -53.47 -7.17 1.73
N GLY A 7 -54.12 -6.09 2.13
CA GLY A 7 -53.58 -4.73 2.11
C GLY A 7 -52.37 -4.57 3.04
N VAL A 8 -52.38 -5.15 4.24
CA VAL A 8 -51.28 -5.13 5.20
C VAL A 8 -50.07 -5.95 4.68
N LEU A 9 -50.32 -7.09 4.02
CA LEU A 9 -49.25 -7.90 3.43
C LEU A 9 -48.56 -7.18 2.27
N PHE A 10 -49.29 -6.43 1.45
CA PHE A 10 -48.77 -5.63 0.38
C PHE A 10 -47.94 -4.42 0.88
N LEU A 11 -48.37 -3.79 1.98
CA LEU A 11 -47.61 -2.70 2.62
C LEU A 11 -46.27 -3.19 3.25
N VAL A 12 -46.27 -4.40 3.82
CA VAL A 12 -45.05 -5.01 4.39
C VAL A 12 -44.08 -5.41 3.31
N ILE A 13 -44.55 -5.86 2.14
CA ILE A 13 -43.66 -6.18 0.99
C ILE A 13 -43.08 -4.90 0.36
N LEU A 14 -43.85 -3.79 0.35
CA LEU A 14 -43.35 -2.50 -0.13
C LEU A 14 -42.34 -1.84 0.82
N GLY A 15 -42.40 -2.16 2.13
CA GLY A 15 -41.43 -1.70 3.15
C GLY A 15 -40.11 -2.46 3.14
N LEU A 16 -40.04 -3.60 2.47
CA LEU A 16 -38.80 -4.35 2.15
C LEU A 16 -38.20 -3.91 0.81
N ALA A 17 -38.52 -2.67 0.34
CA ALA A 17 -37.78 -2.06 -0.74
C ALA A 17 -36.33 -2.01 -0.33
N VAL A 18 -35.61 -2.98 -0.84
CA VAL A 18 -34.19 -3.23 -0.75
C VAL A 18 -33.45 -1.89 -0.75
N ASN A 19 -32.81 -1.55 0.33
CA ASN A 19 -31.66 -0.66 0.26
C ASN A 19 -30.66 -1.37 -0.67
N ALA A 20 -30.80 -1.19 -1.98
CA ALA A 20 -29.74 -1.47 -2.92
C ALA A 20 -28.61 -0.54 -2.47
N SER A 21 -27.69 -1.09 -1.70
CA SER A 21 -26.47 -0.36 -1.32
C SER A 21 -25.87 0.10 -2.64
N ALA A 22 -25.79 1.40 -2.83
CA ALA A 22 -25.08 1.95 -3.96
C ALA A 22 -23.69 1.35 -3.95
N GLY A 23 -23.21 0.85 -5.09
CA GLY A 23 -21.87 0.31 -5.18
C GLY A 23 -20.84 1.42 -4.93
N THR A 24 -19.63 1.07 -4.53
CA THR A 24 -18.57 2.04 -4.26
C THR A 24 -18.41 3.09 -5.38
N LEU A 25 -18.55 2.69 -6.63
CA LEU A 25 -18.48 3.62 -7.76
C LEU A 25 -19.58 4.67 -7.77
N ASP A 26 -20.80 4.28 -7.38
CA ASP A 26 -21.94 5.21 -7.31
C ASP A 26 -21.74 6.23 -6.18
N GLU A 27 -21.20 5.77 -5.03
CA GLU A 27 -20.84 6.65 -3.92
C GLU A 27 -19.72 7.63 -4.32
N VAL A 28 -18.68 7.14 -5.03
CA VAL A 28 -17.59 7.97 -5.57
C VAL A 28 -18.13 9.04 -6.51
N LYS A 29 -19.03 8.66 -7.44
CA LYS A 29 -19.67 9.60 -8.38
C LYS A 29 -20.55 10.63 -7.67
N ALA A 30 -21.35 10.19 -6.71
CA ALA A 30 -22.22 11.07 -5.92
C ALA A 30 -21.43 12.08 -5.09
N ARG A 31 -20.26 11.69 -4.58
CA ARG A 31 -19.34 12.52 -3.80
C ARG A 31 -18.56 13.51 -4.67
N GLY A 32 -18.35 13.22 -5.94
CA GLY A 32 -17.63 14.08 -6.88
C GLY A 32 -16.11 13.99 -6.83
N TYR A 33 -15.51 13.06 -6.08
CA TYR A 33 -14.07 12.81 -6.05
C TYR A 33 -13.73 11.40 -5.57
N LEU A 34 -12.55 10.92 -5.97
CA LEU A 34 -11.96 9.64 -5.54
C LEU A 34 -11.16 9.83 -4.25
N LYS A 35 -11.23 8.91 -3.29
CA LYS A 35 -10.33 8.82 -2.15
C LYS A 35 -9.27 7.76 -2.45
N ALA A 36 -8.01 8.18 -2.59
CA ALA A 36 -6.90 7.28 -2.93
C ALA A 36 -5.88 7.21 -1.79
N GLY A 37 -5.58 5.97 -1.35
CA GLY A 37 -4.50 5.71 -0.41
C GLY A 37 -3.16 5.61 -1.13
N VAL A 38 -2.16 6.36 -0.67
CA VAL A 38 -0.80 6.40 -1.24
C VAL A 38 0.26 6.22 -0.15
N ASN A 39 1.53 6.07 -0.53
CA ASN A 39 2.61 5.89 0.45
C ASN A 39 2.86 7.17 1.30
N GLY A 40 2.98 8.31 0.67
CA GLY A 40 3.29 9.58 1.32
C GLY A 40 4.79 9.93 1.38
N ASP A 41 5.66 8.95 1.42
CA ASP A 41 7.11 9.13 1.64
C ASP A 41 7.99 8.50 0.54
N LEU A 42 7.41 7.76 -0.41
CA LEU A 42 8.16 7.01 -1.41
C LEU A 42 8.47 7.86 -2.64
N PHE A 43 9.75 8.21 -2.80
CA PHE A 43 10.24 8.96 -3.95
C PHE A 43 9.95 8.21 -5.27
N GLY A 44 9.44 8.94 -6.27
CA GLY A 44 9.07 8.39 -7.58
C GLY A 44 7.72 7.67 -7.64
N PHE A 45 7.10 7.32 -6.52
CA PHE A 45 5.83 6.60 -6.44
C PHE A 45 4.70 7.43 -5.83
N GLY A 46 4.83 7.86 -4.58
CA GLY A 46 3.79 8.61 -3.90
C GLY A 46 4.37 9.49 -2.81
N LYS A 47 4.72 10.73 -3.16
CA LYS A 47 5.26 11.73 -2.22
C LYS A 47 4.89 13.13 -2.67
N PRO A 48 4.50 14.04 -1.76
CA PRO A 48 4.37 15.45 -2.09
C PRO A 48 5.74 16.08 -2.37
N ASP A 49 5.79 17.00 -3.33
CA ASP A 49 6.96 17.85 -3.57
C ASP A 49 7.06 18.97 -2.51
N GLU A 50 8.06 19.83 -2.62
CA GLU A 50 8.30 20.95 -1.69
C GLU A 50 7.15 21.96 -1.64
N LYS A 51 6.28 21.99 -2.64
CA LYS A 51 5.08 22.83 -2.71
C LYS A 51 3.83 22.11 -2.23
N GLY A 52 3.97 20.87 -1.74
CA GLY A 52 2.85 20.04 -1.30
C GLY A 52 2.08 19.37 -2.44
N VAL A 53 2.56 19.44 -3.68
CA VAL A 53 1.92 18.80 -4.83
C VAL A 53 2.32 17.33 -4.89
N TRP A 54 1.33 16.44 -4.88
CA TRP A 54 1.53 15.00 -4.98
C TRP A 54 2.16 14.60 -6.31
N ARG A 55 3.18 13.72 -6.28
CA ARG A 55 3.95 13.26 -7.43
C ARG A 55 4.23 11.77 -7.35
N GLY A 56 4.36 11.13 -8.51
CA GLY A 56 4.85 9.78 -8.70
C GLY A 56 3.82 8.82 -9.28
N LEU A 57 4.29 7.62 -9.64
CA LEU A 57 3.52 6.61 -10.37
C LEU A 57 2.19 6.25 -9.70
N ASP A 58 2.18 6.06 -8.38
CA ASP A 58 0.98 5.71 -7.62
C ASP A 58 -0.05 6.86 -7.64
N VAL A 59 0.44 8.10 -7.54
CA VAL A 59 -0.37 9.32 -7.64
C VAL A 59 -0.97 9.48 -9.03
N ASP A 60 -0.17 9.27 -10.08
CA ASP A 60 -0.61 9.38 -11.46
C ASP A 60 -1.59 8.26 -11.82
N THR A 61 -1.42 7.06 -11.26
CA THR A 61 -2.41 5.98 -11.36
C THR A 61 -3.76 6.39 -10.76
N ALA A 62 -3.78 6.99 -9.58
CA ALA A 62 -5.03 7.47 -8.97
C ALA A 62 -5.66 8.61 -9.78
N ARG A 63 -4.85 9.52 -10.32
CA ARG A 63 -5.34 10.59 -11.24
C ARG A 63 -5.94 10.02 -12.52
N ALA A 64 -5.33 8.97 -13.09
CA ALA A 64 -5.88 8.30 -14.26
C ALA A 64 -7.27 7.68 -13.97
N ILE A 65 -7.46 7.10 -12.78
CA ILE A 65 -8.76 6.60 -12.33
C ILE A 65 -9.75 7.76 -12.18
N ALA A 66 -9.35 8.89 -11.60
CA ALA A 66 -10.20 10.08 -11.46
C ALA A 66 -10.61 10.64 -12.83
N VAL A 67 -9.69 10.68 -13.80
CA VAL A 67 -10.01 11.05 -15.19
C VAL A 67 -11.04 10.11 -15.80
N ALA A 68 -10.91 8.82 -15.61
CA ALA A 68 -11.85 7.84 -16.14
C ALA A 68 -13.28 7.98 -15.55
N ILE A 69 -13.40 8.44 -14.30
CA ILE A 69 -14.69 8.61 -13.63
C ILE A 69 -15.29 9.99 -13.85
N PHE A 70 -14.47 11.05 -13.79
CA PHE A 70 -14.88 12.45 -13.71
C PHE A 70 -14.42 13.31 -14.89
N ASN A 71 -13.55 12.79 -15.75
CA ASN A 71 -12.83 13.56 -16.77
C ASN A 71 -11.97 14.70 -16.16
N ASP A 72 -11.55 14.54 -14.90
CA ASP A 72 -10.76 15.53 -14.16
C ASP A 72 -9.68 14.81 -13.31
N PRO A 73 -8.38 15.05 -13.56
CA PRO A 73 -7.29 14.46 -12.78
C PRO A 73 -7.20 14.99 -11.34
N GLU A 74 -7.79 16.15 -11.05
CA GLU A 74 -7.77 16.74 -9.72
C GLU A 74 -8.98 16.32 -8.85
N ALA A 75 -9.95 15.58 -9.43
CA ALA A 75 -11.06 15.00 -8.68
C ALA A 75 -10.61 13.79 -7.84
N VAL A 76 -9.50 13.92 -7.11
CA VAL A 76 -8.93 12.89 -6.23
C VAL A 76 -8.38 13.52 -4.95
N LYS A 77 -8.60 12.85 -3.81
CA LYS A 77 -7.99 13.19 -2.52
C LYS A 77 -7.06 12.08 -2.08
N PHE A 78 -5.81 12.44 -1.76
CA PHE A 78 -4.78 11.50 -1.35
C PHE A 78 -4.71 11.39 0.17
N THR A 79 -4.68 10.14 0.67
CA THR A 79 -4.45 9.82 2.07
C THR A 79 -3.12 9.07 2.20
N PRO A 80 -2.12 9.64 2.89
CA PRO A 80 -0.87 8.94 3.15
C PRO A 80 -1.08 7.80 4.15
N LEU A 81 -0.62 6.60 3.81
CA LEU A 81 -0.79 5.39 4.61
C LEU A 81 0.53 4.65 4.77
N THR A 82 0.74 4.05 5.94
CA THR A 82 1.87 3.14 6.17
C THR A 82 1.60 1.75 5.58
N ALA A 83 2.62 0.90 5.53
CA ALA A 83 2.43 -0.49 5.13
C ALA A 83 1.48 -1.25 6.06
N LYS A 84 1.42 -0.86 7.34
CA LYS A 84 0.57 -1.47 8.37
C LYS A 84 -0.90 -1.04 8.27
N THR A 85 -1.18 0.24 7.94
CA THR A 85 -2.53 0.81 7.99
C THR A 85 -3.29 0.72 6.66
N ARG A 86 -2.60 0.50 5.54
CA ARG A 86 -3.18 0.59 4.18
C ARG A 86 -4.38 -0.32 3.93
N PHE A 87 -4.35 -1.56 4.41
CA PHE A 87 -5.44 -2.52 4.17
C PHE A 87 -6.65 -2.22 5.04
N THR A 88 -6.43 -1.84 6.30
CA THR A 88 -7.52 -1.45 7.19
C THR A 88 -8.23 -0.20 6.68
N ALA A 89 -7.51 0.78 6.15
CA ALA A 89 -8.08 1.98 5.54
C ALA A 89 -8.98 1.65 4.33
N LEU A 90 -8.57 0.67 3.50
CA LEU A 90 -9.39 0.20 2.38
C LEU A 90 -10.64 -0.56 2.87
N GLN A 91 -10.48 -1.48 3.81
CA GLN A 91 -11.58 -2.29 4.36
C GLN A 91 -12.61 -1.45 5.13
N SER A 92 -12.19 -0.35 5.76
CA SER A 92 -13.08 0.58 6.46
C SER A 92 -13.73 1.65 5.57
N ALA A 93 -13.47 1.63 4.26
CA ALA A 93 -13.90 2.63 3.30
C ALA A 93 -13.42 4.07 3.62
N GLU A 94 -12.33 4.20 4.41
CA GLU A 94 -11.60 5.46 4.55
C GLU A 94 -11.05 5.92 3.20
N ILE A 95 -10.60 4.98 2.38
CA ILE A 95 -10.23 5.16 0.98
C ILE A 95 -11.07 4.26 0.07
N ASP A 96 -11.25 4.65 -1.20
CA ASP A 96 -11.97 3.88 -2.21
C ASP A 96 -11.02 2.97 -2.99
N VAL A 97 -9.77 3.39 -3.14
CA VAL A 97 -8.73 2.66 -3.87
C VAL A 97 -7.38 2.84 -3.18
N LEU A 98 -6.59 1.79 -3.20
CA LEU A 98 -5.21 1.82 -2.74
C LEU A 98 -4.29 1.80 -3.95
N THR A 99 -3.70 2.96 -4.29
CA THR A 99 -2.66 3.10 -5.30
C THR A 99 -1.32 3.27 -4.58
N ARG A 100 -0.67 2.14 -4.30
CA ARG A 100 0.53 2.11 -3.47
C ARG A 100 1.36 0.89 -3.83
N ASN A 101 2.68 0.93 -3.58
CA ASN A 101 3.54 -0.24 -3.66
C ASN A 101 2.97 -1.40 -2.80
N CYS A 102 2.26 -2.30 -3.45
CA CYS A 102 1.52 -3.38 -2.82
C CYS A 102 1.58 -4.64 -3.68
N THR A 103 2.31 -5.64 -3.21
CA THR A 103 2.44 -6.92 -3.92
C THR A 103 1.11 -7.67 -3.96
N ILE A 104 0.71 -8.15 -5.12
CA ILE A 104 -0.41 -9.06 -5.30
C ILE A 104 -0.02 -10.40 -4.70
N THR A 105 -0.81 -10.91 -3.76
CA THR A 105 -0.62 -12.24 -3.18
C THR A 105 -1.97 -12.91 -2.95
N LEU A 106 -2.00 -14.23 -3.09
CA LEU A 106 -3.21 -15.01 -2.84
C LEU A 106 -3.76 -14.80 -1.43
N SER A 107 -2.89 -14.67 -0.41
CA SER A 107 -3.31 -14.41 0.97
C SER A 107 -4.00 -13.06 1.14
N ARG A 108 -3.57 -12.03 0.43
CA ARG A 108 -4.21 -10.70 0.47
C ARG A 108 -5.58 -10.71 -0.20
N GLU A 109 -5.74 -11.45 -1.28
CA GLU A 109 -7.05 -11.61 -1.95
C GLU A 109 -7.99 -12.47 -1.10
N THR A 110 -7.55 -13.62 -0.63
CA THR A 110 -8.44 -14.58 0.05
C THR A 110 -8.64 -14.27 1.54
N ALA A 111 -7.57 -14.02 2.30
CA ALA A 111 -7.66 -13.82 3.74
C ALA A 111 -8.03 -12.39 4.14
N LEU A 112 -7.64 -11.39 3.35
CA LEU A 112 -7.98 -10.00 3.61
C LEU A 112 -9.16 -9.51 2.76
N GLY A 113 -9.63 -10.29 1.79
CA GLY A 113 -10.75 -9.94 0.92
C GLY A 113 -10.43 -8.72 0.02
N LEU A 114 -9.18 -8.58 -0.39
CA LEU A 114 -8.77 -7.51 -1.29
C LEU A 114 -8.93 -7.94 -2.74
N ASP A 115 -9.34 -7.01 -3.58
CA ASP A 115 -9.44 -7.22 -5.03
C ASP A 115 -8.34 -6.38 -5.71
N PHE A 116 -7.42 -7.05 -6.41
CA PHE A 116 -6.35 -6.41 -7.16
C PHE A 116 -6.74 -6.24 -8.63
N CYS A 117 -6.85 -5.01 -9.09
CA CYS A 117 -7.31 -4.73 -10.45
C CYS A 117 -6.24 -5.02 -11.51
N GLN A 118 -5.04 -4.47 -11.35
CA GLN A 118 -3.97 -4.59 -12.34
C GLN A 118 -2.59 -4.33 -11.76
N VAL A 119 -1.57 -4.97 -12.34
CA VAL A 119 -0.15 -4.66 -12.08
C VAL A 119 0.21 -3.37 -12.81
N ASN A 120 0.61 -2.33 -12.09
CA ASN A 120 1.10 -1.07 -12.64
C ASN A 120 2.63 -0.99 -12.66
N TYR A 121 3.33 -1.88 -11.92
CA TYR A 121 4.78 -1.95 -11.87
C TYR A 121 5.24 -3.37 -11.54
N TYR A 122 6.20 -3.90 -12.29
CA TYR A 122 6.86 -5.18 -11.99
C TYR A 122 8.14 -4.90 -11.22
N ASP A 123 8.25 -5.45 -10.03
CA ASP A 123 9.36 -5.22 -9.12
C ASP A 123 9.94 -6.53 -8.57
N GLY A 124 10.99 -6.42 -7.78
CA GLY A 124 11.61 -7.51 -7.04
C GLY A 124 12.06 -7.03 -5.67
N GLN A 125 12.52 -7.95 -4.82
CA GLN A 125 13.10 -7.62 -3.53
C GLN A 125 14.63 -7.57 -3.63
N GLY A 126 15.24 -6.63 -2.89
CA GLY A 126 16.69 -6.49 -2.80
C GLY A 126 17.17 -6.08 -1.42
N PHE A 127 18.47 -5.85 -1.31
CA PHE A 127 19.12 -5.28 -0.14
C PHE A 127 19.87 -4.01 -0.51
N LEU A 128 19.73 -2.98 0.30
CA LEU A 128 20.58 -1.80 0.30
C LEU A 128 21.60 -1.96 1.44
N VAL A 129 22.87 -1.89 1.10
CA VAL A 129 23.99 -2.05 2.03
C VAL A 129 24.96 -0.88 1.90
N PRO A 130 25.64 -0.46 2.97
CA PRO A 130 26.78 0.46 2.85
C PRO A 130 27.90 -0.17 2.03
N LYS A 131 28.55 0.62 1.16
CA LYS A 131 29.72 0.13 0.40
C LYS A 131 30.85 -0.39 1.29
N SER A 132 30.98 0.19 2.48
CA SER A 132 31.98 -0.21 3.48
C SER A 132 31.79 -1.62 4.01
N LEU A 133 30.57 -2.18 3.94
CA LEU A 133 30.30 -3.55 4.34
C LEU A 133 30.94 -4.58 3.39
N GLY A 134 31.20 -4.21 2.12
CA GLY A 134 31.94 -5.01 1.16
C GLY A 134 31.22 -6.26 0.62
N VAL A 135 30.00 -6.55 1.09
CA VAL A 135 29.20 -7.73 0.68
C VAL A 135 28.71 -7.60 -0.76
N LYS A 136 28.67 -8.73 -1.46
CA LYS A 136 28.24 -8.82 -2.86
C LYS A 136 27.03 -9.74 -3.05
N SER A 137 26.67 -10.49 -2.01
CA SER A 137 25.59 -11.47 -2.04
C SER A 137 24.79 -11.41 -0.74
N ALA A 138 23.48 -11.65 -0.82
CA ALA A 138 22.63 -11.79 0.35
C ALA A 138 23.10 -12.91 1.32
N ARG A 139 23.81 -13.91 0.82
CA ARG A 139 24.39 -15.00 1.65
C ARG A 139 25.51 -14.52 2.59
N GLU A 140 26.10 -13.37 2.31
CA GLU A 140 27.16 -12.78 3.14
C GLU A 140 26.59 -11.90 4.27
N LEU A 141 25.24 -11.83 4.40
CA LEU A 141 24.54 -11.10 5.43
C LEU A 141 24.15 -11.96 6.65
N ASP A 142 24.79 -13.12 6.83
CA ASP A 142 24.56 -13.95 8.00
C ASP A 142 24.91 -13.20 9.30
N GLY A 143 24.02 -13.20 10.28
CA GLY A 143 24.13 -12.45 11.53
C GLY A 143 23.80 -10.96 11.43
N ALA A 144 23.49 -10.44 10.24
CA ALA A 144 23.25 -9.01 10.04
C ALA A 144 22.00 -8.48 10.76
N THR A 145 22.06 -7.20 11.11
CA THR A 145 20.88 -6.44 11.55
C THR A 145 20.17 -5.86 10.34
N VAL A 146 18.92 -6.26 10.12
CA VAL A 146 18.13 -5.93 8.93
C VAL A 146 17.00 -4.97 9.28
N CYS A 147 16.95 -3.81 8.66
CA CYS A 147 15.82 -2.87 8.74
C CYS A 147 14.68 -3.31 7.81
N VAL A 148 13.45 -3.36 8.34
CA VAL A 148 12.24 -3.78 7.61
C VAL A 148 11.04 -2.91 7.92
N LEU A 149 10.07 -2.88 7.00
CA LEU A 149 8.73 -2.32 7.22
C LEU A 149 7.76 -3.43 7.64
N PRO A 150 6.99 -3.28 8.72
CA PRO A 150 6.07 -4.31 9.19
C PRO A 150 4.88 -4.48 8.24
N GLY A 151 4.36 -5.71 8.14
CA GLY A 151 3.20 -6.05 7.30
C GLY A 151 3.48 -6.04 5.80
N THR A 152 4.75 -6.20 5.43
CA THR A 152 5.19 -6.29 4.03
C THR A 152 5.54 -7.72 3.64
N THR A 153 5.46 -8.04 2.36
CA THR A 153 5.99 -9.30 1.82
C THR A 153 7.51 -9.37 1.98
N THR A 154 8.19 -8.23 1.92
CA THR A 154 9.65 -8.16 2.04
C THR A 154 10.14 -8.51 3.45
N GLU A 155 9.38 -8.17 4.51
CA GLU A 155 9.63 -8.63 5.88
C GLU A 155 9.52 -10.17 5.99
N GLN A 156 8.46 -10.75 5.42
CA GLN A 156 8.26 -12.20 5.45
C GLN A 156 9.31 -12.94 4.61
N ASN A 157 9.54 -12.48 3.38
CA ASN A 157 10.49 -13.10 2.47
C ASN A 157 11.93 -13.08 3.00
N VAL A 158 12.37 -12.01 3.67
CA VAL A 158 13.73 -11.97 4.24
C VAL A 158 13.85 -12.97 5.39
N ALA A 159 12.85 -13.11 6.25
CA ALA A 159 12.84 -14.09 7.32
C ALA A 159 12.88 -15.52 6.75
N ASP A 160 12.10 -15.80 5.72
CA ASP A 160 12.09 -17.10 5.05
C ASP A 160 13.42 -17.40 4.34
N TYR A 161 14.00 -16.39 3.68
CA TYR A 161 15.29 -16.54 3.00
C TYR A 161 16.42 -16.88 3.96
N PHE A 162 16.52 -16.17 5.10
CA PHE A 162 17.55 -16.42 6.10
C PHE A 162 17.38 -17.81 6.72
N ARG A 163 16.16 -18.17 7.09
CA ARG A 163 15.84 -19.51 7.61
C ARG A 163 16.18 -20.62 6.62
N ALA A 164 15.79 -20.47 5.36
CA ALA A 164 16.04 -21.48 4.33
C ALA A 164 17.52 -21.68 4.01
N ASN A 165 18.37 -20.68 4.28
CA ASN A 165 19.80 -20.74 4.09
C ASN A 165 20.59 -21.02 5.39
N ASN A 166 19.92 -21.34 6.51
CA ASN A 166 20.50 -21.53 7.84
C ASN A 166 21.32 -20.32 8.29
N MET A 167 20.83 -19.12 8.01
CA MET A 167 21.42 -17.84 8.38
C MET A 167 20.62 -17.22 9.54
N GLU A 168 21.30 -16.47 10.40
CA GLU A 168 20.68 -15.70 11.47
C GLU A 168 20.53 -14.22 11.06
N MET A 169 19.53 -13.53 11.63
CA MET A 169 19.39 -12.09 11.47
C MET A 169 18.76 -11.47 12.73
N ASN A 170 19.10 -10.20 12.97
CA ASN A 170 18.41 -9.34 13.91
C ASN A 170 17.52 -8.36 13.13
N THR A 171 16.26 -8.24 13.54
CA THR A 171 15.30 -7.39 12.81
C THR A 171 15.09 -6.07 13.55
N VAL A 172 15.23 -4.94 12.83
CA VAL A 172 14.83 -3.62 13.29
C VAL A 172 13.59 -3.20 12.50
N VAL A 173 12.45 -3.17 13.19
CA VAL A 173 11.15 -2.85 12.60
C VAL A 173 10.91 -1.34 12.69
N ILE A 174 10.64 -0.70 11.55
CA ILE A 174 10.37 0.73 11.40
C ILE A 174 9.08 0.92 10.62
N GLU A 175 8.14 1.73 11.09
CA GLU A 175 6.79 1.82 10.50
C GLU A 175 6.69 2.71 9.27
N SER A 176 7.47 3.80 9.17
CA SER A 176 7.43 4.70 8.02
C SER A 176 8.59 4.49 7.06
N THR A 177 8.34 4.70 5.77
CA THR A 177 9.38 4.60 4.72
C THR A 177 10.49 5.64 4.93
N ALA A 178 10.13 6.86 5.33
CA ALA A 178 11.10 7.93 5.59
C ALA A 178 11.99 7.62 6.80
N ASP A 179 11.43 7.12 7.89
CA ASP A 179 12.20 6.79 9.10
C ASP A 179 13.04 5.52 8.91
N LEU A 180 12.58 4.58 8.07
CA LEU A 180 13.35 3.40 7.66
C LEU A 180 14.65 3.82 6.97
N ALA A 181 14.57 4.75 6.00
CA ALA A 181 15.74 5.30 5.33
C ALA A 181 16.67 6.03 6.30
N LYS A 182 16.14 6.88 7.20
CA LYS A 182 16.91 7.58 8.23
C LYS A 182 17.61 6.60 9.18
N ALA A 183 16.92 5.55 9.63
CA ALA A 183 17.50 4.54 10.52
C ALA A 183 18.69 3.82 9.86
N PHE A 184 18.52 3.43 8.59
CA PHE A 184 19.59 2.81 7.81
C PHE A 184 20.79 3.75 7.63
N PHE A 185 20.59 5.00 7.20
CA PHE A 185 21.67 5.97 7.02
C PHE A 185 22.35 6.38 8.34
N ALA A 186 21.64 6.29 9.46
CA ALA A 186 22.20 6.48 10.80
C ALA A 186 22.96 5.24 11.34
N GLY A 187 23.07 4.15 10.56
CA GLY A 187 23.79 2.94 10.95
C GLY A 187 23.08 2.10 12.00
N ARG A 188 21.74 2.22 12.16
CA ARG A 188 20.97 1.41 13.11
C ARG A 188 20.79 -0.04 12.64
N CYS A 189 21.03 -0.33 11.38
CA CYS A 189 21.03 -1.66 10.79
C CYS A 189 22.12 -1.77 9.73
N ASP A 190 22.64 -2.97 9.53
CA ASP A 190 23.71 -3.28 8.58
C ASP A 190 23.18 -3.24 7.14
N CYS A 191 21.92 -3.60 6.96
CA CYS A 191 21.24 -3.54 5.66
C CYS A 191 19.77 -3.19 5.80
N LEU A 192 19.19 -2.69 4.70
CA LEU A 192 17.79 -2.42 4.50
C LEU A 192 17.26 -3.33 3.39
N THR A 193 16.16 -4.04 3.63
CA THR A 193 15.48 -4.81 2.58
C THR A 193 14.11 -4.22 2.26
N SER A 194 13.80 -4.12 0.99
CA SER A 194 12.50 -3.68 0.46
C SER A 194 12.39 -4.03 -1.03
N ASP A 195 11.34 -3.52 -1.67
CA ASP A 195 11.19 -3.52 -3.13
C ASP A 195 12.40 -2.83 -3.79
N ALA A 196 12.94 -3.37 -4.88
CA ALA A 196 14.14 -2.85 -5.53
C ALA A 196 13.96 -1.39 -5.99
N SER A 197 12.77 -1.04 -6.46
CA SER A 197 12.42 0.34 -6.81
C SER A 197 12.44 1.27 -5.60
N GLN A 198 11.92 0.84 -4.45
CA GLN A 198 11.98 1.59 -3.20
C GLN A 198 13.44 1.80 -2.74
N LEU A 199 14.27 0.76 -2.82
CA LEU A 199 15.70 0.85 -2.49
C LEU A 199 16.43 1.82 -3.42
N ALA A 200 16.10 1.82 -4.73
CA ALA A 200 16.66 2.78 -5.68
C ALA A 200 16.25 4.23 -5.33
N GLY A 201 14.98 4.46 -4.99
CA GLY A 201 14.49 5.75 -4.52
C GLY A 201 15.18 6.21 -3.22
N THR A 202 15.35 5.30 -2.26
CA THR A 202 16.08 5.56 -1.01
C THR A 202 17.53 5.95 -1.28
N ARG A 203 18.20 5.21 -2.18
CA ARG A 203 19.59 5.53 -2.58
C ARG A 203 19.70 6.89 -3.28
N ALA A 204 18.71 7.28 -4.07
CA ALA A 204 18.74 8.55 -4.81
C ALA A 204 18.68 9.78 -3.89
N VAL A 205 18.16 9.63 -2.69
CA VAL A 205 18.07 10.69 -1.66
C VAL A 205 19.04 10.46 -0.50
N ALA A 206 20.03 9.59 -0.68
CA ALA A 206 21.05 9.32 0.32
C ALA A 206 21.84 10.61 0.67
N PRO A 207 22.19 10.82 1.94
CA PRO A 207 23.10 11.90 2.30
C PRO A 207 24.46 11.69 1.65
N ASN A 208 25.14 12.80 1.31
CA ASN A 208 26.49 12.81 0.70
C ASN A 208 27.56 12.29 1.68
#